data_92812da741339aebf335e0d46c30e546
#
_entry.id   92812da741339aebf335e0d46c30e546
#
_cell.length_a   1.000
_cell.length_b   1.000
_cell.length_c   1.000
_cell.angle_alpha   90.00
_cell.angle_beta   90.00
_cell.angle_gamma   90.00
#
_symmetry.space_group_name_H-M   'P 1'
#
loop_
_entity.id
_entity.type
_entity.pdbx_description
1 polymer ?
#
loop_
_entity_poly.entity_id
_entity_poly.type
_entity_poly.pdbx_seq_one_letter_code
_entity_poly.pdbx_strand_id
1 'polypeptide(L)'
;MTEQQKNFPEFYVTSAQPCPYLPGRFERKLFTHLTHDKQPALIDNLLKGGFRRSQNIAYTPYCEGCQACVSVRVLVEEFQPSKNMKRAISANRDIEATRHMPRPSAEQYSLFRDYIDVRHGDGGMADMSVLDYAQMVEDSVVNTFITEYRLRRPLEPRRGDGSPDLAGPLYGVALCDRLSDGISMVYSFYDVDQAERSLGSYIILEHIEYARSLGLPYVYLGYWINGSRK
;
A
#
# COMPACT_ATOMS: atom_id res chain seq x y z
N MET A 1 -26.18 -30.19 19.12
CA MET A 1 -25.71 -28.79 19.23
C MET A 1 -24.19 -28.83 19.14
N THR A 2 -23.66 -28.62 17.95
CA THR A 2 -22.21 -28.60 17.68
C THR A 2 -21.68 -27.25 18.11
N GLU A 3 -20.84 -27.22 19.15
CA GLU A 3 -20.04 -26.04 19.49
C GLU A 3 -19.18 -25.68 18.28
N GLN A 4 -19.49 -24.56 17.64
CA GLN A 4 -18.54 -23.90 16.75
C GLN A 4 -17.35 -23.49 17.62
N GLN A 5 -16.26 -24.26 17.61
CA GLN A 5 -14.99 -23.81 18.11
C GLN A 5 -14.67 -22.49 17.42
N LYS A 6 -14.78 -21.37 18.15
CA LYS A 6 -14.28 -20.07 17.73
C LYS A 6 -12.75 -20.23 17.64
N ASN A 7 -12.23 -20.51 16.45
CA ASN A 7 -10.81 -20.47 16.20
C ASN A 7 -10.32 -19.04 16.36
N PHE A 8 -9.88 -18.72 17.56
CA PHE A 8 -9.18 -17.43 17.79
C PHE A 8 -7.85 -17.48 17.01
N PRO A 9 -7.43 -16.36 16.40
CA PRO A 9 -6.16 -16.31 15.71
C PRO A 9 -5.03 -16.51 16.74
N GLU A 10 -4.06 -17.33 16.39
CA GLU A 10 -2.81 -17.43 17.14
C GLU A 10 -1.94 -16.22 16.83
N PHE A 11 -1.37 -15.64 17.88
CA PHE A 11 -0.48 -14.50 17.77
C PHE A 11 0.93 -14.88 18.19
N TYR A 12 1.89 -14.36 17.45
CA TYR A 12 3.32 -14.58 17.65
C TYR A 12 4.02 -13.24 17.80
N VAL A 13 5.17 -13.24 18.47
CA VAL A 13 6.03 -12.06 18.62
C VAL A 13 7.37 -12.32 17.94
N THR A 14 7.84 -11.38 17.14
CA THR A 14 9.16 -11.50 16.49
C THR A 14 10.29 -11.36 17.51
N SER A 15 11.48 -11.87 17.18
CA SER A 15 12.71 -11.49 17.86
C SER A 15 12.94 -9.97 17.73
N ALA A 16 13.73 -9.40 18.65
CA ALA A 16 14.11 -8.00 18.59
C ALA A 16 15.03 -7.75 17.39
N GLN A 17 14.71 -6.73 16.61
CA GLN A 17 15.48 -6.27 15.45
C GLN A 17 15.77 -4.77 15.61
N PRO A 18 16.82 -4.21 14.98
CA PRO A 18 17.02 -2.77 14.95
C PRO A 18 15.78 -2.06 14.40
N CYS A 19 15.34 -0.98 15.08
CA CYS A 19 14.19 -0.22 14.64
C CYS A 19 14.51 0.55 13.35
N PRO A 20 13.72 0.39 12.26
CA PRO A 20 13.99 1.07 10.98
C PRO A 20 13.62 2.56 11.00
N TYR A 21 12.98 3.03 12.08
CA TYR A 21 12.46 4.41 12.18
C TYR A 21 13.24 5.26 13.18
N LEU A 22 13.63 4.69 14.31
CA LEU A 22 14.24 5.41 15.44
C LEU A 22 15.61 4.82 15.73
N PRO A 23 16.70 5.56 15.47
CA PRO A 23 18.06 5.08 15.72
C PRO A 23 18.28 4.64 17.17
N GLY A 24 19.04 3.56 17.37
CA GLY A 24 19.42 3.04 18.69
C GLY A 24 18.29 2.33 19.45
N ARG A 25 17.12 2.14 18.80
CA ARG A 25 16.01 1.36 19.37
C ARG A 25 15.87 0.01 18.68
N PHE A 26 15.14 -0.89 19.34
CA PHE A 26 14.79 -2.19 18.79
C PHE A 26 13.28 -2.27 18.56
N GLU A 27 12.89 -2.93 17.45
CA GLU A 27 11.50 -3.24 17.18
C GLU A 27 11.18 -4.71 17.47
N ARG A 28 9.93 -4.94 17.89
CA ARG A 28 9.25 -6.23 17.86
C ARG A 28 7.89 -6.03 17.23
N LYS A 29 7.38 -7.08 16.60
CA LYS A 29 6.05 -7.10 16.01
C LYS A 29 5.24 -8.23 16.61
N LEU A 30 4.02 -7.93 17.01
CA LEU A 30 2.99 -8.93 17.23
C LEU A 30 2.36 -9.23 15.88
N PHE A 31 2.28 -10.51 15.48
CA PHE A 31 1.71 -10.88 14.20
C PHE A 31 0.87 -12.15 14.27
N THR A 32 0.00 -12.33 13.30
CA THR A 32 -0.78 -13.55 13.07
C THR A 32 -0.78 -13.89 11.59
N HIS A 33 -0.80 -15.17 11.27
CA HIS A 33 -0.96 -15.63 9.90
C HIS A 33 -2.41 -15.41 9.43
N LEU A 34 -2.56 -14.91 8.23
CA LEU A 34 -3.82 -14.80 7.53
C LEU A 34 -3.96 -16.03 6.62
N THR A 35 -5.02 -16.79 6.80
CA THR A 35 -5.30 -18.02 6.05
C THR A 35 -6.69 -17.92 5.42
N HIS A 36 -6.93 -18.61 4.31
CA HIS A 36 -8.19 -18.58 3.57
C HIS A 36 -9.41 -19.09 4.37
N ASP A 37 -9.17 -19.92 5.37
CA ASP A 37 -10.18 -20.45 6.28
C ASP A 37 -10.56 -19.47 7.42
N LYS A 38 -9.78 -18.40 7.62
CA LYS A 38 -10.13 -17.35 8.56
C LYS A 38 -11.24 -16.48 7.98
N GLN A 39 -12.25 -16.22 8.79
CA GLN A 39 -13.40 -15.41 8.37
C GLN A 39 -12.94 -14.03 7.90
N PRO A 40 -13.39 -13.55 6.73
CA PRO A 40 -13.05 -12.22 6.20
C PRO A 40 -13.26 -11.08 7.22
N ALA A 41 -14.30 -11.19 8.05
CA ALA A 41 -14.58 -10.23 9.12
C ALA A 41 -13.46 -10.14 10.18
N LEU A 42 -12.75 -11.23 10.46
CA LEU A 42 -11.63 -11.20 11.41
C LEU A 42 -10.46 -10.39 10.84
N ILE A 43 -10.12 -10.62 9.58
CA ILE A 43 -9.05 -9.92 8.88
C ILE A 43 -9.36 -8.42 8.82
N ASP A 44 -10.59 -8.08 8.44
CA ASP A 44 -11.08 -6.71 8.39
C ASP A 44 -10.99 -6.03 9.77
N ASN A 45 -11.38 -6.71 10.84
CA ASN A 45 -11.28 -6.19 12.21
C ASN A 45 -9.84 -5.99 12.67
N LEU A 46 -8.91 -6.87 12.31
CA LEU A 46 -7.49 -6.70 12.62
C LEU A 46 -6.94 -5.44 11.97
N LEU A 47 -7.21 -5.25 10.67
CA LEU A 47 -6.75 -4.09 9.92
C LEU A 47 -7.36 -2.78 10.44
N LYS A 48 -8.66 -2.78 10.79
CA LYS A 48 -9.33 -1.65 11.45
C LYS A 48 -8.77 -1.37 12.85
N GLY A 49 -8.38 -2.42 13.57
CA GLY A 49 -7.72 -2.34 14.88
C GLY A 49 -6.29 -1.83 14.85
N GLY A 50 -5.77 -1.41 13.67
CA GLY A 50 -4.44 -0.83 13.53
C GLY A 50 -3.34 -1.82 13.15
N PHE A 51 -3.69 -3.09 12.92
CA PHE A 51 -2.77 -4.02 12.28
C PHE A 51 -2.54 -3.61 10.82
N ARG A 52 -1.36 -3.93 10.32
CA ARG A 52 -0.98 -3.77 8.91
C ARG A 52 -0.76 -5.13 8.30
N ARG A 53 -0.97 -5.23 7.00
CA ARG A 53 -0.72 -6.46 6.25
C ARG A 53 0.63 -6.40 5.54
N SER A 54 1.29 -7.54 5.53
CA SER A 54 2.42 -7.84 4.65
C SER A 54 2.22 -9.26 4.14
N GLN A 55 1.97 -9.42 2.85
CA GLN A 55 1.61 -10.71 2.24
C GLN A 55 0.47 -11.41 3.03
N ASN A 56 0.71 -12.59 3.56
CA ASN A 56 -0.24 -13.41 4.31
C ASN A 56 -0.14 -13.25 5.85
N ILE A 57 0.45 -12.16 6.34
CA ILE A 57 0.47 -11.84 7.77
C ILE A 57 -0.17 -10.48 8.07
N ALA A 58 -0.86 -10.40 9.22
CA ALA A 58 -1.22 -9.14 9.84
C ALA A 58 -0.33 -8.89 11.04
N TYR A 59 0.22 -7.69 11.18
CA TYR A 59 1.15 -7.33 12.24
C TYR A 59 0.88 -5.95 12.81
N THR A 60 1.30 -5.75 14.07
CA THR A 60 1.34 -4.44 14.72
C THR A 60 2.64 -4.31 15.53
N PRO A 61 3.21 -3.11 15.71
CA PRO A 61 4.35 -2.90 16.58
C PRO A 61 4.05 -3.36 18.03
N TYR A 62 5.01 -4.06 18.60
CA TYR A 62 4.94 -4.55 19.99
C TYR A 62 6.30 -4.38 20.67
N CYS A 63 6.76 -3.13 20.70
CA CYS A 63 8.09 -2.78 21.19
C CYS A 63 8.07 -2.51 22.70
N GLU A 64 9.05 -3.05 23.42
CA GLU A 64 9.21 -2.80 24.84
C GLU A 64 9.54 -1.32 25.12
N GLY A 65 8.74 -0.67 25.96
CA GLY A 65 8.94 0.73 26.34
C GLY A 65 8.80 1.75 25.20
N CYS A 66 8.14 1.40 24.07
CA CYS A 66 7.97 2.29 22.93
C CYS A 66 6.58 2.22 22.33
N GLN A 67 5.92 3.37 22.16
CA GLN A 67 4.61 3.54 21.51
C GLN A 67 4.67 4.61 20.40
N ALA A 68 5.82 4.78 19.76
CA ALA A 68 6.01 5.83 18.76
C ALA A 68 5.26 5.58 17.44
N CYS A 69 4.96 4.32 17.11
CA CYS A 69 4.25 3.96 15.89
C CYS A 69 2.72 4.09 16.11
N VAL A 70 2.15 5.16 15.59
CA VAL A 70 0.71 5.42 15.68
C VAL A 70 0.03 5.04 14.37
N SER A 71 -0.88 4.07 14.40
CA SER A 71 -1.70 3.74 13.23
C SER A 71 -2.62 4.91 12.87
N VAL A 72 -2.59 5.34 11.61
CA VAL A 72 -3.35 6.52 11.17
C VAL A 72 -4.23 6.19 9.97
N ARG A 73 -5.37 6.88 9.91
CA ARG A 73 -6.29 6.87 8.77
C ARG A 73 -6.80 8.26 8.48
N VAL A 74 -7.14 8.49 7.22
CA VAL A 74 -7.81 9.72 6.78
C VAL A 74 -9.32 9.55 6.93
N LEU A 75 -10.01 10.55 7.48
CA LEU A 75 -11.46 10.69 7.47
C LEU A 75 -11.85 11.29 6.12
N VAL A 76 -12.42 10.49 5.22
CA VAL A 76 -12.62 10.84 3.81
C VAL A 76 -13.58 12.02 3.65
N GLU A 77 -14.68 12.05 4.40
CA GLU A 77 -15.67 13.13 4.32
C GLU A 77 -15.15 14.46 4.85
N GLU A 78 -14.34 14.41 5.92
CA GLU A 78 -13.79 15.60 6.57
C GLU A 78 -12.52 16.11 5.86
N PHE A 79 -11.93 15.30 4.98
CA PHE A 79 -10.66 15.64 4.35
C PHE A 79 -10.81 16.80 3.37
N GLN A 80 -10.01 17.85 3.61
CA GLN A 80 -9.88 19.00 2.75
C GLN A 80 -8.41 19.17 2.30
N PRO A 81 -8.14 19.13 0.99
CA PRO A 81 -6.77 19.26 0.51
C PRO A 81 -6.21 20.66 0.74
N SER A 82 -5.02 20.72 1.32
CA SER A 82 -4.26 21.97 1.50
C SER A 82 -3.83 22.55 0.15
N LYS A 83 -3.29 23.78 0.16
CA LYS A 83 -2.78 24.44 -1.06
C LYS A 83 -1.71 23.60 -1.77
N ASN A 84 -0.80 22.97 -1.02
CA ASN A 84 0.24 22.12 -1.60
C ASN A 84 -0.33 20.82 -2.19
N MET A 85 -1.31 20.21 -1.51
CA MET A 85 -2.02 19.03 -2.02
C MET A 85 -2.77 19.32 -3.32
N LYS A 86 -3.44 20.50 -3.40
CA LYS A 86 -4.07 20.97 -4.65
C LYS A 86 -3.07 21.16 -5.79
N ARG A 87 -1.84 21.60 -5.49
CA ARG A 87 -0.77 21.69 -6.48
C ARG A 87 -0.35 20.30 -6.97
N ALA A 88 -0.18 19.32 -6.07
CA ALA A 88 0.14 17.95 -6.45
C ALA A 88 -0.97 17.36 -7.35
N ILE A 89 -2.25 17.55 -7.01
CA ILE A 89 -3.36 17.13 -7.86
C ILE A 89 -3.27 17.79 -9.24
N SER A 90 -3.00 19.10 -9.29
CA SER A 90 -2.92 19.86 -10.54
C SER A 90 -1.75 19.42 -11.42
N ALA A 91 -0.61 19.08 -10.84
CA ALA A 91 0.60 18.62 -11.55
C ALA A 91 0.44 17.22 -12.19
N ASN A 92 -0.60 16.47 -11.79
CA ASN A 92 -0.83 15.11 -12.22
C ASN A 92 -2.18 14.92 -12.96
N ARG A 93 -2.74 15.98 -13.54
CA ARG A 93 -4.00 15.92 -14.30
C ARG A 93 -3.92 15.07 -15.56
N ASP A 94 -2.71 14.87 -16.06
CA ASP A 94 -2.36 14.06 -17.22
C ASP A 94 -2.13 12.59 -16.86
N ILE A 95 -2.25 12.22 -15.59
CA ILE A 95 -2.14 10.84 -15.13
C ILE A 95 -3.53 10.20 -15.06
N GLU A 96 -3.60 8.98 -15.52
CA GLU A 96 -4.74 8.09 -15.38
C GLU A 96 -4.43 7.02 -14.34
N ALA A 97 -5.36 6.83 -13.39
CA ALA A 97 -5.29 5.79 -12.37
C ALA A 97 -6.22 4.64 -12.75
N THR A 98 -5.65 3.48 -13.04
CA THR A 98 -6.41 2.28 -13.43
C THR A 98 -6.24 1.17 -12.39
N ARG A 99 -7.35 0.56 -11.98
CA ARG A 99 -7.37 -0.49 -10.96
C ARG A 99 -7.52 -1.86 -11.58
N HIS A 100 -6.70 -2.78 -11.13
CA HIS A 100 -6.63 -4.13 -11.64
C HIS A 100 -6.59 -5.16 -10.51
N MET A 101 -6.90 -6.41 -10.85
CA MET A 101 -6.52 -7.55 -10.01
C MET A 101 -5.01 -7.51 -9.74
N PRO A 102 -4.54 -7.95 -8.57
CA PRO A 102 -3.12 -7.89 -8.20
C PRO A 102 -2.32 -8.89 -9.04
N ARG A 103 -1.80 -8.41 -10.16
CA ARG A 103 -0.94 -9.18 -11.09
C ARG A 103 0.36 -8.42 -11.30
N PRO A 104 1.52 -9.05 -11.05
CA PRO A 104 2.81 -8.43 -11.26
C PRO A 104 3.12 -8.32 -12.76
N SER A 105 3.89 -7.29 -13.12
CA SER A 105 4.45 -7.15 -14.46
C SER A 105 5.92 -6.77 -14.41
N ALA A 106 6.65 -7.02 -15.51
CA ALA A 106 8.07 -6.64 -15.61
C ALA A 106 8.27 -5.13 -15.50
N GLU A 107 7.34 -4.33 -16.05
CA GLU A 107 7.39 -2.87 -15.97
C GLU A 107 7.19 -2.38 -14.52
N GLN A 108 6.25 -2.96 -13.79
CA GLN A 108 6.05 -2.67 -12.36
C GLN A 108 7.30 -3.02 -11.55
N TYR A 109 7.92 -4.17 -11.81
CA TYR A 109 9.13 -4.58 -11.09
C TYR A 109 10.32 -3.65 -11.40
N SER A 110 10.50 -3.22 -12.65
CA SER A 110 11.52 -2.24 -13.00
C SER A 110 11.34 -0.94 -12.22
N LEU A 111 10.14 -0.37 -12.23
CA LEU A 111 9.81 0.83 -11.48
C LEU A 111 10.00 0.65 -9.95
N PHE A 112 9.66 -0.53 -9.43
CA PHE A 112 9.87 -0.87 -8.02
C PHE A 112 11.36 -0.88 -7.68
N ARG A 113 12.22 -1.48 -8.51
CA ARG A 113 13.68 -1.51 -8.29
C ARG A 113 14.25 -0.11 -8.27
N ASP A 114 13.94 0.71 -9.27
CA ASP A 114 14.43 2.09 -9.35
C ASP A 114 14.02 2.90 -8.11
N TYR A 115 12.78 2.71 -7.63
CA TYR A 115 12.30 3.35 -6.42
C TYR A 115 13.04 2.89 -5.16
N ILE A 116 13.24 1.56 -4.99
CA ILE A 116 13.94 0.99 -3.83
C ILE A 116 15.40 1.46 -3.79
N ASP A 117 16.10 1.40 -4.91
CA ASP A 117 17.51 1.76 -4.98
C ASP A 117 17.75 3.22 -4.56
N VAL A 118 16.83 4.13 -4.92
CA VAL A 118 16.97 5.56 -4.56
C VAL A 118 16.45 5.87 -3.15
N ARG A 119 15.37 5.23 -2.71
CA ARG A 119 14.66 5.61 -1.48
C ARG A 119 14.94 4.71 -0.28
N HIS A 120 15.32 3.46 -0.52
CA HIS A 120 15.35 2.41 0.50
C HIS A 120 16.48 1.40 0.28
N GLY A 121 17.59 1.80 -0.35
CA GLY A 121 18.71 0.93 -0.69
C GLY A 121 19.33 0.17 0.50
N ASP A 122 19.21 0.70 1.72
CA ASP A 122 19.64 0.05 2.96
C ASP A 122 18.51 -0.70 3.68
N GLY A 123 17.32 -0.80 3.07
CA GLY A 123 16.13 -1.41 3.68
C GLY A 123 15.99 -2.89 3.39
N GLY A 124 15.15 -3.60 4.16
CA GLY A 124 14.88 -5.02 4.00
C GLY A 124 14.22 -5.44 2.68
N MET A 125 13.87 -4.48 1.81
CA MET A 125 13.35 -4.73 0.46
C MET A 125 14.42 -4.54 -0.64
N ALA A 126 15.64 -4.14 -0.27
CA ALA A 126 16.71 -3.87 -1.22
C ALA A 126 17.11 -5.11 -2.05
N ASP A 127 17.05 -6.29 -1.44
CA ASP A 127 17.43 -7.56 -2.05
C ASP A 127 16.24 -8.34 -2.66
N MET A 128 15.05 -7.73 -2.74
CA MET A 128 13.87 -8.40 -3.30
C MET A 128 14.08 -8.76 -4.77
N SER A 129 13.97 -10.04 -5.08
CA SER A 129 14.00 -10.56 -6.45
C SER A 129 12.66 -10.32 -7.17
N VAL A 130 12.63 -10.62 -8.48
CA VAL A 130 11.38 -10.63 -9.28
C VAL A 130 10.33 -11.55 -8.65
N LEU A 131 10.76 -12.71 -8.12
CA LEU A 131 9.86 -13.69 -7.50
C LEU A 131 9.29 -13.17 -6.18
N ASP A 132 10.11 -12.51 -5.36
CA ASP A 132 9.66 -11.90 -4.10
C ASP A 132 8.66 -10.77 -4.37
N TYR A 133 8.89 -9.97 -5.41
CA TYR A 133 7.95 -8.95 -5.85
C TYR A 133 6.64 -9.56 -6.34
N ALA A 134 6.70 -10.59 -7.16
CA ALA A 134 5.52 -11.30 -7.62
C ALA A 134 4.71 -11.86 -6.45
N GLN A 135 5.37 -12.50 -5.50
CA GLN A 135 4.75 -13.00 -4.29
C GLN A 135 4.14 -11.87 -3.44
N MET A 136 4.81 -10.72 -3.31
CA MET A 136 4.27 -9.56 -2.60
C MET A 136 2.96 -9.05 -3.20
N VAL A 137 2.84 -9.11 -4.53
CA VAL A 137 1.65 -8.65 -5.26
C VAL A 137 0.53 -9.68 -5.23
N GLU A 138 0.84 -10.96 -5.48
CA GLU A 138 -0.16 -12.02 -5.69
C GLU A 138 -0.58 -12.74 -4.41
N ASP A 139 0.33 -12.88 -3.44
CA ASP A 139 0.06 -13.65 -2.21
C ASP A 139 -0.79 -12.80 -1.24
N SER A 140 -2.09 -12.87 -1.44
CA SER A 140 -3.07 -12.17 -0.61
C SER A 140 -4.31 -13.01 -0.39
N VAL A 141 -4.72 -13.12 0.86
CA VAL A 141 -5.97 -13.77 1.31
C VAL A 141 -7.08 -12.78 1.58
N VAL A 142 -6.86 -11.51 1.22
CA VAL A 142 -7.82 -10.41 1.38
C VAL A 142 -8.19 -9.84 0.00
N ASN A 143 -9.18 -8.96 -0.02
CA ASN A 143 -9.59 -8.30 -1.27
C ASN A 143 -8.57 -7.23 -1.68
N THR A 144 -7.46 -7.69 -2.28
CA THR A 144 -6.36 -6.84 -2.74
C THR A 144 -6.59 -6.41 -4.19
N PHE A 145 -6.20 -5.19 -4.49
CA PHE A 145 -6.13 -4.65 -5.84
C PHE A 145 -4.84 -3.84 -6.03
N ILE A 146 -4.43 -3.69 -7.28
CA ILE A 146 -3.32 -2.84 -7.67
C ILE A 146 -3.85 -1.64 -8.46
N THR A 147 -3.30 -0.46 -8.21
CA THR A 147 -3.57 0.74 -9.01
C THR A 147 -2.32 1.12 -9.75
N GLU A 148 -2.40 1.20 -11.08
CA GLU A 148 -1.36 1.76 -11.93
C GLU A 148 -1.66 3.21 -12.26
N TYR A 149 -0.65 4.06 -12.17
CA TYR A 149 -0.69 5.47 -12.50
C TYR A 149 0.12 5.69 -13.78
N ARG A 150 -0.58 5.92 -14.90
CA ARG A 150 0.03 6.05 -16.21
C ARG A 150 -0.20 7.43 -16.81
N LEU A 151 0.78 7.92 -17.56
CA LEU A 151 0.60 9.14 -18.34
C LEU A 151 -0.49 8.88 -19.41
N ARG A 152 -1.50 9.74 -19.46
CA ARG A 152 -2.48 9.70 -20.55
C ARG A 152 -1.78 9.94 -21.87
N ARG A 153 -1.98 9.03 -22.80
CA ARG A 153 -1.67 9.30 -24.19
C ARG A 153 -2.93 9.78 -24.91
N PRO A 154 -2.81 10.71 -25.87
CA PRO A 154 -3.88 10.92 -26.83
C PRO A 154 -4.22 9.57 -27.46
N LEU A 155 -5.52 9.28 -27.62
CA LEU A 155 -5.97 8.08 -28.33
C LEU A 155 -5.44 8.15 -29.77
N GLU A 156 -4.30 7.52 -30.02
CA GLU A 156 -3.88 7.26 -31.39
C GLU A 156 -4.75 6.15 -31.96
N PRO A 157 -5.09 6.21 -33.26
CA PRO A 157 -5.86 5.16 -33.89
C PRO A 157 -5.15 3.83 -33.71
N ARG A 158 -5.87 2.77 -33.34
CA ARG A 158 -5.34 1.42 -33.18
C ARG A 158 -4.38 1.11 -34.32
N ARG A 159 -3.18 0.64 -33.98
CA ARG A 159 -2.27 0.07 -34.97
C ARG A 159 -3.03 -1.00 -35.75
N GLY A 160 -2.83 -1.04 -37.05
CA GLY A 160 -3.59 -1.93 -37.96
C GLY A 160 -3.43 -3.44 -37.70
N ASP A 161 -2.65 -3.84 -36.69
CA ASP A 161 -2.44 -5.23 -36.23
C ASP A 161 -3.40 -5.66 -35.09
N GLY A 162 -4.31 -4.77 -34.65
CA GLY A 162 -5.27 -5.08 -33.60
C GLY A 162 -4.67 -5.14 -32.19
N SER A 163 -3.36 -4.84 -32.02
CA SER A 163 -2.74 -4.78 -30.71
C SER A 163 -3.38 -3.65 -29.88
N PRO A 164 -3.63 -3.87 -28.57
CA PRO A 164 -4.15 -2.83 -27.71
C PRO A 164 -3.17 -1.64 -27.70
N ASP A 165 -3.76 -0.44 -27.76
CA ASP A 165 -3.02 0.80 -27.61
C ASP A 165 -2.16 0.73 -26.36
N LEU A 166 -0.86 0.86 -26.52
CA LEU A 166 0.07 0.77 -25.39
C LEU A 166 -0.27 1.90 -24.42
N ALA A 167 -0.68 1.52 -23.21
CA ALA A 167 -0.83 2.46 -22.11
C ALA A 167 0.40 3.37 -22.01
N GLY A 168 0.21 4.64 -21.64
CA GLY A 168 1.32 5.56 -21.44
C GLY A 168 2.34 5.05 -20.41
N PRO A 169 3.51 5.70 -20.28
CA PRO A 169 4.53 5.34 -19.29
C PRO A 169 3.94 5.19 -17.89
N LEU A 170 4.42 4.17 -17.16
CA LEU A 170 4.02 3.90 -15.79
C LEU A 170 4.78 4.82 -14.83
N TYR A 171 4.07 5.67 -14.11
CA TYR A 171 4.65 6.64 -13.17
C TYR A 171 4.47 6.23 -11.71
N GLY A 172 3.60 5.30 -11.40
CA GLY A 172 3.42 4.83 -10.04
C GLY A 172 2.53 3.60 -9.95
N VAL A 173 2.67 2.91 -8.82
CA VAL A 173 1.90 1.73 -8.48
C VAL A 173 1.52 1.81 -7.01
N ALA A 174 0.29 1.42 -6.69
CA ALA A 174 -0.14 1.21 -5.31
C ALA A 174 -0.82 -0.14 -5.15
N LEU A 175 -0.35 -0.92 -4.18
CA LEU A 175 -0.97 -2.16 -3.71
C LEU A 175 -1.86 -1.82 -2.53
N CYS A 176 -3.14 -2.14 -2.63
CA CYS A 176 -4.15 -1.76 -1.65
C CYS A 176 -5.09 -2.90 -1.33
N ASP A 177 -5.64 -2.89 -0.10
CA ASP A 177 -6.69 -3.81 0.32
C ASP A 177 -8.02 -3.07 0.46
N ARG A 178 -9.09 -3.67 -0.05
CA ARG A 178 -10.46 -3.20 0.16
C ARG A 178 -11.00 -3.77 1.46
N LEU A 179 -11.32 -2.89 2.40
CA LEU A 179 -11.98 -3.21 3.66
C LEU A 179 -13.47 -2.88 3.58
N SER A 180 -14.26 -3.33 4.55
CA SER A 180 -15.70 -3.03 4.61
C SER A 180 -15.98 -1.54 4.82
N ASP A 181 -15.05 -0.80 5.43
CA ASP A 181 -15.19 0.62 5.75
C ASP A 181 -14.10 1.51 5.15
N GLY A 182 -13.23 0.98 4.29
CA GLY A 182 -12.14 1.81 3.77
C GLY A 182 -11.23 1.11 2.78
N ILE A 183 -10.18 1.84 2.42
CA ILE A 183 -9.06 1.34 1.62
C ILE A 183 -7.82 1.35 2.51
N SER A 184 -7.12 0.23 2.60
CA SER A 184 -5.83 0.13 3.26
C SER A 184 -4.71 0.18 2.23
N MET A 185 -3.90 1.23 2.28
CA MET A 185 -2.72 1.35 1.42
C MET A 185 -1.61 0.46 2.00
N VAL A 186 -1.30 -0.65 1.31
CA VAL A 186 -0.31 -1.64 1.77
C VAL A 186 1.10 -1.18 1.40
N TYR A 187 1.30 -0.85 0.13
CA TYR A 187 2.58 -0.37 -0.38
C TYR A 187 2.37 0.50 -1.63
N SER A 188 3.25 1.48 -1.83
CA SER A 188 3.26 2.28 -3.06
C SER A 188 4.68 2.68 -3.43
N PHE A 189 4.95 2.73 -4.72
CA PHE A 189 6.21 3.17 -5.30
C PHE A 189 5.94 3.95 -6.58
N TYR A 190 6.88 4.78 -6.98
CA TYR A 190 6.69 5.71 -8.09
C TYR A 190 8.01 6.14 -8.71
N ASP A 191 7.94 6.68 -9.89
CA ASP A 191 9.07 7.23 -10.63
C ASP A 191 9.71 8.40 -9.84
N VAL A 192 10.93 8.16 -9.36
CA VAL A 192 11.69 9.12 -8.53
C VAL A 192 12.22 10.29 -9.34
N ASP A 193 12.33 10.16 -10.66
CA ASP A 193 12.79 11.20 -11.57
C ASP A 193 11.72 12.28 -11.80
N GLN A 194 10.47 12.01 -11.38
CA GLN A 194 9.33 12.96 -11.47
C GLN A 194 9.13 13.72 -10.15
N ALA A 195 10.20 14.22 -9.54
CA ALA A 195 10.17 14.82 -8.21
C ALA A 195 9.19 16.01 -8.09
N GLU A 196 9.07 16.82 -9.16
CA GLU A 196 8.19 18.01 -9.23
C GLU A 196 6.70 17.65 -9.19
N ARG A 197 6.33 16.42 -9.53
CA ARG A 197 4.95 15.93 -9.53
C ARG A 197 4.44 15.56 -8.15
N SER A 198 5.33 15.35 -7.16
CA SER A 198 4.94 14.89 -5.81
C SER A 198 4.06 13.63 -5.85
N LEU A 199 4.46 12.64 -6.64
CA LEU A 199 3.68 11.43 -6.94
C LEU A 199 3.26 10.67 -5.68
N GLY A 200 4.11 10.54 -4.67
CA GLY A 200 3.73 9.87 -3.41
C GLY A 200 2.54 10.53 -2.72
N SER A 201 2.50 11.88 -2.70
CA SER A 201 1.34 12.60 -2.18
C SER A 201 0.13 12.47 -3.08
N TYR A 202 0.32 12.53 -4.39
CA TYR A 202 -0.75 12.38 -5.38
C TYR A 202 -1.45 11.03 -5.27
N ILE A 203 -0.69 9.94 -5.14
CA ILE A 203 -1.21 8.57 -4.96
C ILE A 203 -2.15 8.49 -3.75
N ILE A 204 -1.76 9.08 -2.61
CA ILE A 204 -2.62 9.12 -1.41
C ILE A 204 -3.89 9.94 -1.68
N LEU A 205 -3.77 11.12 -2.29
CA LEU A 205 -4.89 12.01 -2.59
C LEU A 205 -5.89 11.36 -3.55
N GLU A 206 -5.40 10.65 -4.54
CA GLU A 206 -6.23 9.89 -5.49
C GLU A 206 -7.01 8.76 -4.80
N HIS A 207 -6.37 8.03 -3.87
CA HIS A 207 -7.07 7.01 -3.09
C HIS A 207 -8.13 7.60 -2.15
N ILE A 208 -7.94 8.82 -1.63
CA ILE A 208 -8.98 9.50 -0.85
C ILE A 208 -10.20 9.81 -1.73
N GLU A 209 -9.98 10.33 -2.94
CA GLU A 209 -11.07 10.58 -3.90
C GLU A 209 -11.73 9.27 -4.35
N TYR A 210 -10.96 8.22 -4.56
CA TYR A 210 -11.50 6.91 -4.88
C TYR A 210 -12.35 6.35 -3.74
N ALA A 211 -11.87 6.41 -2.50
CA ALA A 211 -12.67 6.01 -1.33
C ALA A 211 -13.97 6.82 -1.23
N ARG A 212 -13.92 8.13 -1.48
CA ARG A 212 -15.10 9.02 -1.52
C ARG A 212 -16.09 8.57 -2.59
N SER A 213 -15.63 8.27 -3.79
CA SER A 213 -16.49 7.81 -4.90
C SER A 213 -17.20 6.49 -4.59
N LEU A 214 -16.66 5.70 -3.67
CA LEU A 214 -17.20 4.42 -3.21
C LEU A 214 -18.04 4.54 -1.92
N GLY A 215 -18.20 5.74 -1.38
CA GLY A 215 -18.88 5.98 -0.11
C GLY A 215 -18.16 5.40 1.10
N LEU A 216 -16.83 5.22 1.02
CA LEU A 216 -16.03 4.66 2.11
C LEU A 216 -15.51 5.77 3.03
N PRO A 217 -15.70 5.65 4.35
CA PRO A 217 -15.30 6.67 5.30
C PRO A 217 -13.81 6.80 5.53
N TYR A 218 -12.98 5.78 5.22
CA TYR A 218 -11.57 5.78 5.63
C TYR A 218 -10.59 5.41 4.52
N VAL A 219 -9.39 6.04 4.59
CA VAL A 219 -8.17 5.54 3.93
C VAL A 219 -7.09 5.33 5.00
N TYR A 220 -6.64 4.07 5.16
CA TYR A 220 -5.65 3.67 6.15
C TYR A 220 -4.26 3.79 5.56
N LEU A 221 -3.38 4.61 6.17
CA LEU A 221 -2.08 4.96 5.61
C LEU A 221 -0.89 4.18 6.20
N GLY A 222 -1.08 3.50 7.32
CA GLY A 222 0.00 2.82 8.03
C GLY A 222 0.34 3.52 9.34
N TYR A 223 1.63 3.53 9.69
CA TYR A 223 2.09 4.13 10.94
C TYR A 223 2.69 5.50 10.69
N TRP A 224 2.23 6.47 11.47
CA TRP A 224 2.90 7.74 11.64
C TRP A 224 3.86 7.63 12.83
N ILE A 225 5.11 8.06 12.64
CA ILE A 225 6.14 8.00 13.69
C ILE A 225 6.77 9.38 13.81
N ASN A 226 6.56 10.03 14.97
CA ASN A 226 7.18 11.31 15.24
C ASN A 226 8.71 11.16 15.32
N GLY A 227 9.44 12.03 14.60
CA GLY A 227 10.89 12.00 14.54
C GLY A 227 11.49 10.99 13.57
N SER A 228 10.67 10.23 12.84
CA SER A 228 11.16 9.40 11.74
C SER A 228 11.66 10.26 10.59
N ARG A 229 12.74 9.81 9.93
CA ARG A 229 13.25 10.39 8.68
C ARG A 229 12.60 9.79 7.43
N LYS A 230 11.78 8.78 7.62
CA LYS A 230 11.05 8.08 6.54
C LYS A 230 9.65 8.61 6.41
#